data_20e37e54dc5ff24195735afd71f2219b
#
_entry.id   20e37e54dc5ff24195735afd71f2219b
#
_cell.length_a   1.000
_cell.length_b   1.000
_cell.length_c   1.000
_cell.angle_alpha   90.00
_cell.angle_beta   90.00
_cell.angle_gamma   90.00
#
_symmetry.space_group_name_H-M   'P 1'
#
loop_
_entity.id
_entity.type
_entity.pdbx_description
1 polymer ?
#
loop_
_entity_poly.entity_id
_entity_poly.type
_entity_poly.pdbx_seq_one_letter_code
_entity_poly.pdbx_strand_id
1 'polypeptide(L)'
;SLGYNYYVGKDQSALNSKYKFSNYAWGEDYHEVLKTKLFLLLQLIKKENPKVKGLVCVDTAPIMEKVWAQKAGLGWQGKHTNLITKDYGSWIFLGELLLDIELEPDPPFLDDLCGTCTACIDACPTMALQEYKLDANKCISYLTIEHRGDFHSGQNDLDGWIYGCDICQ
;
A
#
# COMPACT_ATOMS: atom_id res chain seq x y z
N SER A 1 -1.96 -2.66 -13.66
CA SER A 1 -2.03 -2.45 -12.19
C SER A 1 -3.41 -2.75 -11.66
N LEU A 2 -3.52 -3.34 -10.49
CA LEU A 2 -4.74 -3.64 -9.75
C LEU A 2 -4.67 -2.98 -8.37
N GLY A 3 -5.71 -2.20 -8.02
CA GLY A 3 -5.94 -1.71 -6.67
C GLY A 3 -7.08 -2.52 -6.02
N TYR A 4 -6.88 -2.98 -4.79
CA TYR A 4 -7.88 -3.74 -4.04
C TYR A 4 -8.08 -3.13 -2.67
N ASN A 5 -9.28 -2.57 -2.42
CA ASN A 5 -9.59 -1.93 -1.14
C ASN A 5 -9.67 -2.96 -0.01
N TYR A 6 -9.01 -2.66 1.12
CA TYR A 6 -8.99 -3.52 2.30
C TYR A 6 -9.62 -2.88 3.55
N TYR A 7 -10.06 -1.65 3.47
CA TYR A 7 -10.67 -0.97 4.62
C TYR A 7 -12.01 -1.61 5.00
N VAL A 8 -12.12 -2.02 6.24
CA VAL A 8 -13.30 -2.72 6.75
C VAL A 8 -14.31 -1.81 7.48
N GLY A 9 -14.13 -0.49 7.41
CA GLY A 9 -15.04 0.49 8.02
C GLY A 9 -14.97 0.54 9.55
N LYS A 10 -13.88 0.02 10.15
CA LYS A 10 -13.71 0.03 11.61
C LYS A 10 -12.44 0.78 11.98
N ASP A 11 -12.58 1.73 12.88
CA ASP A 11 -11.46 2.44 13.49
C ASP A 11 -10.90 1.63 14.68
N GLN A 12 -9.59 1.64 14.85
CA GLN A 12 -8.90 1.07 16.01
C GLN A 12 -9.41 1.65 17.33
N SER A 13 -9.81 2.92 17.36
CA SER A 13 -10.38 3.59 18.53
C SER A 13 -11.72 2.98 18.98
N ALA A 14 -12.46 2.34 18.07
CA ALA A 14 -13.70 1.64 18.38
C ALA A 14 -13.47 0.28 19.07
N LEU A 15 -12.25 -0.25 18.97
CA LEU A 15 -11.82 -1.42 19.70
C LEU A 15 -11.38 -0.95 21.09
N ASN A 16 -12.06 -1.29 22.14
CA ASN A 16 -11.69 -0.98 23.52
C ASN A 16 -10.40 -1.77 23.93
N SER A 17 -9.34 -1.61 23.14
CA SER A 17 -8.07 -2.30 23.26
C SER A 17 -6.92 -1.30 23.43
N LYS A 18 -6.04 -1.61 24.37
CA LYS A 18 -4.77 -0.89 24.56
C LYS A 18 -3.82 -1.06 23.37
N TYR A 19 -3.98 -2.15 22.61
CA TYR A 19 -3.07 -2.56 21.54
C TYR A 19 -3.73 -2.37 20.17
N LYS A 20 -2.92 -1.89 19.22
CA LYS A 20 -3.35 -1.56 17.86
C LYS A 20 -2.69 -2.48 16.84
N PHE A 21 -3.45 -2.88 15.83
CA PHE A 21 -2.98 -3.66 14.67
C PHE A 21 -3.45 -2.96 13.41
N SER A 22 -2.58 -2.78 12.44
CA SER A 22 -2.95 -2.18 11.16
C SER A 22 -4.06 -2.96 10.45
N ASN A 23 -5.01 -2.24 9.86
CA ASN A 23 -6.19 -2.81 9.18
C ASN A 23 -5.81 -3.81 8.08
N TYR A 24 -4.66 -3.62 7.43
CA TYR A 24 -4.24 -4.53 6.37
C TYR A 24 -4.01 -5.96 6.85
N ALA A 25 -3.76 -6.16 8.15
CA ALA A 25 -3.52 -7.46 8.76
C ALA A 25 -4.79 -8.12 9.35
N TRP A 26 -5.97 -7.51 9.18
CA TRP A 26 -7.21 -8.01 9.80
C TRP A 26 -7.94 -9.08 8.99
N GLY A 27 -7.61 -9.21 7.73
CA GLY A 27 -8.23 -10.15 6.81
C GLY A 27 -7.38 -11.37 6.52
N GLU A 28 -7.72 -12.02 5.42
CA GLU A 28 -6.89 -13.06 4.82
C GLU A 28 -5.58 -12.46 4.30
N ASP A 29 -4.57 -13.29 4.14
CA ASP A 29 -3.30 -12.88 3.54
C ASP A 29 -3.53 -12.27 2.14
N TYR A 30 -3.32 -10.96 2.02
CA TYR A 30 -3.58 -10.23 0.78
C TYR A 30 -2.71 -10.71 -0.38
N HIS A 31 -1.53 -11.26 -0.12
CA HIS A 31 -0.69 -11.84 -1.15
C HIS A 31 -1.41 -12.97 -1.88
N GLU A 32 -2.06 -13.86 -1.14
CA GLU A 32 -2.79 -14.98 -1.72
C GLU A 32 -4.10 -14.52 -2.39
N VAL A 33 -4.80 -13.57 -1.76
CA VAL A 33 -6.04 -12.99 -2.31
C VAL A 33 -5.78 -12.31 -3.66
N LEU A 34 -4.76 -11.43 -3.72
CA LEU A 34 -4.45 -10.70 -4.94
C LEU A 34 -3.84 -11.59 -6.01
N LYS A 35 -2.91 -12.48 -5.65
CA LYS A 35 -2.35 -13.46 -6.60
C LYS A 35 -3.45 -14.28 -7.24
N THR A 36 -4.40 -14.79 -6.46
CA THR A 36 -5.54 -15.56 -6.99
C THR A 36 -6.34 -14.75 -8.01
N LYS A 37 -6.68 -13.49 -7.69
CA LYS A 37 -7.42 -12.61 -8.61
C LYS A 37 -6.65 -12.31 -9.89
N LEU A 38 -5.36 -12.01 -9.77
CA LEU A 38 -4.50 -11.74 -10.94
C LEU A 38 -4.28 -12.99 -11.79
N PHE A 39 -4.17 -14.18 -11.20
CA PHE A 39 -4.11 -15.43 -11.95
C PHE A 39 -5.41 -15.72 -12.70
N LEU A 40 -6.57 -15.46 -12.11
CA LEU A 40 -7.86 -15.57 -12.80
C LEU A 40 -7.94 -14.60 -13.97
N LEU A 41 -7.51 -13.36 -13.78
CA LEU A 41 -7.43 -12.37 -14.88
C LEU A 41 -6.50 -12.84 -15.99
N LEU A 42 -5.31 -13.36 -15.65
CA LEU A 42 -4.38 -13.91 -16.64
C LEU A 42 -5.01 -15.09 -17.41
N GLN A 43 -5.76 -15.96 -16.72
CA GLN A 43 -6.45 -17.06 -17.40
C GLN A 43 -7.53 -16.56 -18.36
N LEU A 44 -8.27 -15.50 -18.02
CA LEU A 44 -9.24 -14.89 -18.93
C LEU A 44 -8.55 -14.31 -20.17
N ILE A 45 -7.45 -13.59 -20.01
CA ILE A 45 -6.65 -13.07 -21.11
C ILE A 45 -6.15 -14.20 -22.02
N LYS A 46 -5.69 -15.31 -21.43
CA LYS A 46 -5.21 -16.49 -22.19
C LYS A 46 -6.31 -17.21 -22.96
N LYS A 47 -7.58 -17.09 -22.59
CA LYS A 47 -8.68 -17.61 -23.40
C LYS A 47 -8.81 -16.89 -24.73
N GLU A 48 -8.62 -15.55 -24.70
CA GLU A 48 -8.66 -14.71 -25.90
C GLU A 48 -7.35 -14.79 -26.71
N ASN A 49 -6.21 -14.87 -26.02
CA ASN A 49 -4.90 -14.99 -26.64
C ASN A 49 -4.07 -16.08 -25.95
N PRO A 50 -4.14 -17.35 -26.41
CA PRO A 50 -3.47 -18.49 -25.75
C PRO A 50 -1.93 -18.41 -25.69
N LYS A 51 -1.32 -17.56 -26.51
CA LYS A 51 0.15 -17.40 -26.56
C LYS A 51 0.70 -16.43 -25.54
N VAL A 52 -0.16 -15.64 -24.88
CA VAL A 52 0.25 -14.65 -23.90
C VAL A 52 0.98 -15.30 -22.72
N LYS A 53 2.13 -14.76 -22.39
CA LYS A 53 2.81 -15.03 -21.13
C LYS A 53 2.55 -13.90 -20.15
N GLY A 54 2.35 -14.23 -18.89
CA GLY A 54 2.11 -13.25 -17.85
C GLY A 54 2.83 -13.64 -16.57
N LEU A 55 3.26 -12.61 -15.83
CA LEU A 55 3.85 -12.73 -14.49
C LEU A 55 2.99 -11.94 -13.52
N VAL A 56 2.51 -12.61 -12.48
CA VAL A 56 1.76 -12.00 -11.38
C VAL A 56 2.73 -11.55 -10.31
N CYS A 57 2.63 -10.30 -9.91
CA CYS A 57 3.47 -9.68 -8.89
C CYS A 57 2.59 -9.03 -7.83
N VAL A 58 2.88 -9.32 -6.57
CA VAL A 58 2.24 -8.73 -5.41
C VAL A 58 3.32 -8.56 -4.33
N ASP A 59 3.57 -7.33 -3.91
CA ASP A 59 4.46 -6.91 -2.83
C ASP A 59 5.90 -7.46 -2.90
N THR A 60 6.07 -8.78 -2.79
CA THR A 60 7.40 -9.42 -2.69
C THR A 60 8.21 -9.45 -4.00
N ALA A 61 7.63 -9.00 -5.11
CA ALA A 61 8.35 -8.88 -6.37
C ALA A 61 9.15 -7.56 -6.43
N PRO A 62 10.31 -7.52 -7.13
CA PRO A 62 11.12 -6.31 -7.25
C PRO A 62 10.50 -5.30 -8.24
N ILE A 63 9.28 -4.88 -7.99
CA ILE A 63 8.50 -3.96 -8.82
C ILE A 63 8.09 -2.75 -7.98
N MET A 64 8.18 -1.58 -8.60
CA MET A 64 7.73 -0.32 -7.99
C MET A 64 6.22 -0.13 -8.19
N GLU A 65 5.40 -0.92 -7.50
CA GLU A 65 3.95 -1.00 -7.69
C GLU A 65 3.26 0.37 -7.63
N LYS A 66 3.61 1.21 -6.65
CA LYS A 66 3.02 2.55 -6.50
C LYS A 66 3.27 3.44 -7.73
N VAL A 67 4.46 3.34 -8.33
CA VAL A 67 4.81 4.09 -9.54
C VAL A 67 4.01 3.60 -10.75
N TRP A 68 3.89 2.28 -10.89
CA TRP A 68 3.11 1.70 -11.98
C TRP A 68 1.62 1.97 -11.82
N ALA A 69 1.09 1.90 -10.59
CA ALA A 69 -0.29 2.23 -10.30
C ALA A 69 -0.63 3.70 -10.64
N GLN A 70 0.28 4.65 -10.34
CA GLN A 70 0.13 6.05 -10.76
C GLN A 70 0.18 6.19 -12.29
N LYS A 71 1.10 5.51 -12.97
CA LYS A 71 1.18 5.50 -14.43
C LYS A 71 -0.04 4.86 -15.09
N ALA A 72 -0.69 3.92 -14.41
CA ALA A 72 -1.93 3.29 -14.84
C ALA A 72 -3.19 4.10 -14.47
N GLY A 73 -3.04 5.31 -13.93
CA GLY A 73 -4.17 6.20 -13.65
C GLY A 73 -4.94 5.89 -12.36
N LEU A 74 -4.47 4.96 -11.51
CA LEU A 74 -5.19 4.57 -10.29
C LEU A 74 -5.24 5.67 -9.23
N GLY A 75 -4.23 6.55 -9.17
CA GLY A 75 -4.15 7.61 -8.19
C GLY A 75 -2.80 8.31 -8.20
N TRP A 76 -2.51 9.09 -7.17
CA TRP A 76 -1.25 9.84 -7.04
C TRP A 76 -0.44 9.39 -5.83
N GLN A 77 0.86 9.63 -5.86
CA GLN A 77 1.71 9.44 -4.68
C GLN A 77 1.46 10.56 -3.68
N GLY A 78 0.95 10.20 -2.50
CA GLY A 78 0.75 11.14 -1.41
C GLY A 78 2.04 11.56 -0.71
N LYS A 79 1.98 12.65 0.06
CA LYS A 79 3.10 13.12 0.89
C LYS A 79 3.59 12.08 1.89
N HIS A 80 2.74 11.12 2.27
CA HIS A 80 3.08 9.97 3.13
C HIS A 80 3.74 8.80 2.39
N THR A 81 4.07 8.97 1.10
CA THR A 81 4.75 7.99 0.23
C THR A 81 3.91 6.78 -0.21
N ASN A 82 2.61 6.73 0.14
CA ASN A 82 1.68 5.73 -0.38
C ASN A 82 0.89 6.27 -1.57
N LEU A 83 0.32 5.36 -2.37
CA LEU A 83 -0.63 5.73 -3.41
C LEU A 83 -1.96 6.13 -2.76
N ILE A 84 -2.57 7.20 -3.25
CA ILE A 84 -3.90 7.65 -2.85
C ILE A 84 -4.83 7.57 -4.07
N THR A 85 -5.97 6.93 -3.92
CA THR A 85 -7.03 6.91 -4.92
C THR A 85 -8.15 7.87 -4.52
N LYS A 86 -8.94 8.35 -5.50
CA LYS A 86 -10.08 9.25 -5.22
C LYS A 86 -11.19 8.58 -4.42
N ASP A 87 -11.42 7.28 -4.65
CA ASP A 87 -12.56 6.57 -4.10
C ASP A 87 -12.27 5.89 -2.75
N TYR A 88 -11.00 5.44 -2.55
CA TYR A 88 -10.63 4.61 -1.41
C TYR A 88 -9.46 5.17 -0.60
N GLY A 89 -9.02 6.40 -0.89
CA GLY A 89 -7.82 6.94 -0.23
C GLY A 89 -6.61 6.05 -0.46
N SER A 90 -5.81 5.85 0.57
CA SER A 90 -4.65 4.94 0.54
C SER A 90 -4.94 3.53 1.07
N TRP A 91 -6.21 3.20 1.37
CA TRP A 91 -6.64 1.89 1.87
C TRP A 91 -6.73 0.83 0.77
N ILE A 92 -5.68 0.70 -0.02
CA ILE A 92 -5.61 -0.24 -1.14
C ILE A 92 -4.34 -1.07 -1.10
N PHE A 93 -4.48 -2.36 -1.39
CA PHE A 93 -3.38 -3.20 -1.82
C PHE A 93 -3.15 -3.03 -3.31
N LEU A 94 -1.91 -3.16 -3.73
CA LEU A 94 -1.51 -3.11 -5.13
C LEU A 94 -1.07 -4.49 -5.62
N GLY A 95 -1.24 -4.71 -6.90
CA GLY A 95 -0.73 -5.87 -7.58
C GLY A 95 -0.58 -5.62 -9.07
N GLU A 96 0.39 -6.31 -9.68
CA GLU A 96 0.76 -6.09 -11.07
C GLU A 96 0.66 -7.38 -11.86
N LEU A 97 0.16 -7.26 -13.08
CA LEU A 97 0.18 -8.32 -14.07
C LEU A 97 1.02 -7.86 -15.27
N LEU A 98 2.23 -8.39 -15.36
CA LEU A 98 3.12 -8.14 -16.50
C LEU A 98 2.78 -9.09 -17.63
N LEU A 99 2.57 -8.56 -18.83
CA LEU A 99 2.19 -9.33 -20.02
C LEU A 99 3.18 -9.07 -21.16
N ASP A 100 3.39 -10.08 -21.99
CA ASP A 100 4.23 -9.99 -23.19
C ASP A 100 3.43 -9.61 -24.44
N ILE A 101 2.38 -8.80 -24.26
CA ILE A 101 1.56 -8.23 -25.34
C ILE A 101 1.50 -6.71 -25.20
N GLU A 102 1.33 -6.05 -26.33
CA GLU A 102 1.06 -4.62 -26.37
C GLU A 102 -0.40 -4.36 -25.98
N LEU A 103 -0.60 -3.43 -25.06
CA LEU A 103 -1.91 -2.95 -24.63
C LEU A 103 -1.92 -1.43 -24.79
N GLU A 104 -3.06 -0.88 -25.16
CA GLU A 104 -3.27 0.56 -25.14
C GLU A 104 -3.20 1.04 -23.67
N PRO A 105 -2.30 1.98 -23.33
CA PRO A 105 -2.15 2.43 -21.96
C PRO A 105 -3.28 3.38 -21.56
N ASP A 106 -3.76 3.24 -20.33
CA ASP A 106 -4.59 4.28 -19.71
C ASP A 106 -3.77 5.56 -19.45
N PRO A 107 -4.42 6.74 -19.45
CA PRO A 107 -3.73 7.97 -19.13
C PRO A 107 -3.22 7.96 -17.68
N PRO A 108 -1.96 8.39 -17.44
CA PRO A 108 -1.40 8.43 -16.09
C PRO A 108 -2.11 9.47 -15.22
N PHE A 109 -2.11 9.24 -13.91
CA PHE A 109 -2.58 10.24 -12.95
C PHE A 109 -1.48 11.28 -12.75
N LEU A 110 -1.68 12.49 -13.26
CA LEU A 110 -0.66 13.55 -13.26
C LEU A 110 -0.82 14.56 -12.13
N ASP A 111 -2.04 14.70 -11.58
CA ASP A 111 -2.33 15.70 -10.57
C ASP A 111 -1.79 15.26 -9.20
N ASP A 112 -1.20 16.21 -8.46
CA ASP A 112 -0.94 16.06 -7.03
C ASP A 112 -2.08 16.72 -6.25
N LEU A 113 -2.94 15.91 -5.69
CA LEU A 113 -4.09 16.38 -4.93
C LEU A 113 -3.80 16.58 -3.43
N CYS A 114 -2.56 16.36 -2.98
CA CYS A 114 -2.14 16.72 -1.62
C CYS A 114 -2.08 18.24 -1.41
N GLY A 115 -1.65 19.01 -2.42
CA GLY A 115 -1.59 20.46 -2.35
C GLY A 115 -0.91 20.96 -1.06
N THR A 116 -1.59 21.81 -0.30
CA THR A 116 -1.10 22.33 0.99
C THR A 116 -1.40 21.43 2.21
N CYS A 117 -2.05 20.30 2.02
CA CYS A 117 -2.38 19.38 3.12
C CYS A 117 -1.14 18.76 3.75
N THR A 118 -1.07 18.76 5.09
CA THR A 118 0.02 18.16 5.88
C THR A 118 -0.50 17.14 6.91
N ALA A 119 -1.78 16.77 6.83
CA ALA A 119 -2.44 15.96 7.85
C ALA A 119 -1.70 14.66 8.22
N CYS A 120 -1.18 13.93 7.24
CA CYS A 120 -0.41 12.71 7.48
C CYS A 120 0.94 12.97 8.18
N ILE A 121 1.58 14.11 7.89
CA ILE A 121 2.86 14.53 8.48
C ILE A 121 2.63 14.94 9.92
N ASP A 122 1.63 15.80 10.15
CA ASP A 122 1.30 16.33 11.48
C ASP A 122 0.80 15.25 12.44
N ALA A 123 0.10 14.23 11.90
CA ALA A 123 -0.40 13.10 12.69
C ALA A 123 0.69 12.07 13.06
N CYS A 124 1.85 12.07 12.40
CA CYS A 124 2.88 11.06 12.63
C CYS A 124 3.55 11.23 14.02
N PRO A 125 3.33 10.33 15.00
CA PRO A 125 3.80 10.52 16.36
C PRO A 125 5.33 10.46 16.50
N THR A 126 6.00 9.80 15.57
CA THR A 126 7.45 9.63 15.54
C THR A 126 8.16 10.63 14.63
N MET A 127 7.41 11.53 13.98
CA MET A 127 7.96 12.47 12.99
C MET A 127 8.79 11.76 11.90
N ALA A 128 8.33 10.58 11.48
CA ALA A 128 8.97 9.79 10.44
C ALA A 128 8.75 10.37 9.03
N LEU A 129 7.73 11.23 8.85
CA LEU A 129 7.32 11.76 7.57
C LEU A 129 7.80 13.20 7.35
N GLN A 130 8.28 13.42 6.14
CA GLN A 130 8.41 14.72 5.49
C GLN A 130 7.68 14.63 4.15
N GLU A 131 7.44 15.75 3.48
CA GLU A 131 6.76 15.71 2.17
C GLU A 131 7.49 14.75 1.21
N TYR A 132 6.78 13.70 0.82
CA TYR A 132 7.24 12.65 -0.11
C TYR A 132 8.48 11.87 0.35
N LYS A 133 8.80 11.91 1.64
CA LYS A 133 9.93 11.20 2.23
C LYS A 133 9.53 10.52 3.54
N LEU A 134 10.01 9.30 3.72
CA LEU A 134 9.83 8.51 4.93
C LEU A 134 11.20 8.12 5.50
N ASP A 135 11.43 8.44 6.77
CA ASP A 135 12.53 7.86 7.55
C ASP A 135 12.05 6.53 8.14
N ALA A 136 12.46 5.42 7.53
CA ALA A 136 12.07 4.09 7.94
C ALA A 136 12.50 3.78 9.40
N ASN A 137 13.64 4.32 9.85
CA ASN A 137 14.13 4.07 11.21
C ASN A 137 13.25 4.70 12.31
N LYS A 138 12.33 5.59 11.94
CA LYS A 138 11.35 6.19 12.83
C LYS A 138 9.94 5.68 12.60
N CYS A 139 9.68 5.03 11.45
CA CYS A 139 8.35 4.58 11.07
C CYS A 139 7.90 3.39 11.92
N ILE A 140 6.79 3.54 12.65
CA ILE A 140 6.21 2.46 13.47
C ILE A 140 5.91 1.24 12.61
N SER A 141 5.38 1.41 11.40
CA SER A 141 5.10 0.29 10.50
C SER A 141 6.38 -0.49 10.16
N TYR A 142 7.45 0.21 9.78
CA TYR A 142 8.74 -0.45 9.53
C TYR A 142 9.30 -1.15 10.78
N LEU A 143 9.26 -0.47 11.93
CA LEU A 143 9.81 -1.00 13.19
C LEU A 143 9.08 -2.26 13.67
N THR A 144 7.77 -2.35 13.41
CA THR A 144 6.95 -3.48 13.88
C THR A 144 6.85 -4.64 12.88
N ILE A 145 7.19 -4.42 11.60
CA ILE A 145 7.06 -5.43 10.54
C ILE A 145 8.44 -5.89 10.02
N GLU A 146 9.29 -4.93 9.65
CA GLU A 146 10.51 -5.20 8.88
C GLU A 146 11.78 -5.21 9.72
N HIS A 147 11.81 -4.42 10.80
CA HIS A 147 13.00 -4.31 11.64
C HIS A 147 13.39 -5.65 12.26
N ARG A 148 14.68 -5.94 12.28
CA ARG A 148 15.25 -7.14 12.92
C ARG A 148 16.31 -6.72 13.92
N GLY A 149 16.27 -7.30 15.11
CA GLY A 149 17.17 -7.00 16.21
C GLY A 149 16.57 -6.09 17.27
N ASP A 150 17.43 -5.55 18.14
CA ASP A 150 17.00 -4.68 19.24
C ASP A 150 16.66 -3.28 18.73
N PHE A 151 15.70 -2.63 19.37
CA PHE A 151 15.40 -1.23 19.10
C PHE A 151 16.51 -0.30 19.64
N HIS A 152 16.84 0.72 18.86
CA HIS A 152 17.73 1.78 19.33
C HIS A 152 17.03 2.70 20.34
N SER A 153 17.83 3.47 21.10
CA SER A 153 17.27 4.44 22.04
C SER A 153 16.34 5.42 21.31
N GLY A 154 15.11 5.59 21.83
CA GLY A 154 14.08 6.44 21.23
C GLY A 154 13.10 5.72 20.30
N GLN A 155 13.29 4.44 19.99
CA GLN A 155 12.37 3.64 19.17
C GLN A 155 11.34 2.85 19.98
N ASN A 156 11.31 3.02 21.30
CA ASN A 156 10.50 2.18 22.21
C ASN A 156 9.05 2.65 22.36
N ASP A 157 8.74 3.88 21.95
CA ASP A 157 7.36 4.39 21.97
C ASP A 157 6.70 4.17 20.62
N LEU A 158 5.95 3.10 20.53
CA LEU A 158 5.20 2.70 19.34
C LEU A 158 3.73 3.11 19.40
N ASP A 159 3.33 4.01 20.29
CA ASP A 159 1.95 4.51 20.45
C ASP A 159 0.90 3.37 20.54
N GLY A 160 1.28 2.27 21.18
CA GLY A 160 0.43 1.08 21.35
C GLY A 160 0.30 0.19 20.09
N TRP A 161 0.95 0.51 18.98
CA TRP A 161 0.98 -0.33 17.79
C TRP A 161 1.88 -1.56 18.01
N ILE A 162 1.33 -2.74 17.77
CA ILE A 162 2.04 -4.01 17.84
C ILE A 162 2.45 -4.50 16.47
N TYR A 163 1.63 -4.22 15.45
CA TYR A 163 1.89 -4.65 14.08
C TYR A 163 1.33 -3.65 13.07
N GLY A 164 2.19 -3.07 12.25
CA GLY A 164 1.83 -2.03 11.31
C GLY A 164 1.49 -0.70 11.99
N CYS A 165 1.00 0.26 11.21
CA CYS A 165 0.52 1.56 11.67
C CYS A 165 -0.35 2.21 10.60
N ASP A 166 -1.55 2.68 10.98
CA ASP A 166 -2.51 3.27 10.05
C ASP A 166 -2.63 4.81 10.19
N ILE A 167 -1.81 5.44 11.01
CA ILE A 167 -1.98 6.87 11.35
C ILE A 167 -1.90 7.79 10.14
N CYS A 168 -1.09 7.46 9.16
CA CYS A 168 -0.90 8.27 7.96
C CYS A 168 -1.73 7.82 6.74
N GLN A 169 -2.61 6.84 6.90
CA GLN A 169 -3.46 6.30 5.83
C GLN A 169 -4.60 7.24 5.45
#